data_7aec31a58c7bb319f3359c36844b93d9
#
_entry.id   7aec31a58c7bb319f3359c36844b93d9
#
_cell.length_a   1.000
_cell.length_b   1.000
_cell.length_c   1.000
_cell.angle_alpha   90.00
_cell.angle_beta   90.00
_cell.angle_gamma   90.00
#
_symmetry.space_group_name_H-M   'P 1'
#
loop_
_entity.id
_entity.type
_entity.pdbx_description
1 polymer ?
#
loop_
_entity_poly.entity_id
_entity_poly.type
_entity_poly.pdbx_seq_one_letter_code
_entity_poly.pdbx_strand_id
1 'polypeptide(L)'
;MPDIPVLWAIAALLLFWLVGAYNRLVRLRTAVVRAFAALDQALLRLQALLAECDLAPAQVQGTVQAAQQALQAAAGQFGASLAQARQQPLQRGAITALAAGLAALDGAWQALVRAREDEDGPVAVAPWRAQWQICQTHQQLARTQFNTAVAQYNAAIAQFPPS
;
A
#
# COMPACT_ATOMS: atom_id res chain seq x y z
N MET A 1 -33.41 33.94 37.15
CA MET A 1 -32.45 33.80 36.06
C MET A 1 -31.48 32.63 36.30
N PRO A 2 -31.95 31.40 36.40
CA PRO A 2 -31.07 30.22 36.61
C PRO A 2 -30.41 29.68 35.34
N ASP A 3 -30.75 30.21 34.16
CA ASP A 3 -30.41 29.58 32.88
C ASP A 3 -28.97 29.83 32.37
N ILE A 4 -28.35 30.93 32.85
CA ILE A 4 -27.00 31.31 32.42
C ILE A 4 -25.91 30.30 32.83
N PRO A 5 -25.86 29.83 34.11
CA PRO A 5 -24.85 28.85 34.51
C PRO A 5 -25.05 27.47 33.84
N VAL A 6 -26.30 27.08 33.57
CA VAL A 6 -26.62 25.84 32.85
C VAL A 6 -26.17 25.92 31.39
N LEU A 7 -26.34 27.07 30.76
CA LEU A 7 -25.89 27.29 29.38
C LEU A 7 -24.36 27.24 29.23
N TRP A 8 -23.64 27.80 30.22
CA TRP A 8 -22.18 27.69 30.29
C TRP A 8 -21.70 26.27 30.56
N ALA A 9 -22.39 25.50 31.39
CA ALA A 9 -22.07 24.11 31.65
C ALA A 9 -22.26 23.23 30.38
N ILE A 10 -23.34 23.46 29.66
CA ILE A 10 -23.59 22.77 28.36
C ILE A 10 -22.54 23.16 27.35
N ALA A 11 -22.19 24.43 27.22
CA ALA A 11 -21.15 24.91 26.31
C ALA A 11 -19.79 24.29 26.64
N ALA A 12 -19.41 24.22 27.90
CA ALA A 12 -18.17 23.59 28.37
C ALA A 12 -18.14 22.07 28.05
N LEU A 13 -19.27 21.38 28.28
CA LEU A 13 -19.40 19.95 27.96
C LEU A 13 -19.27 19.68 26.46
N LEU A 14 -19.93 20.51 25.63
CA LEU A 14 -19.83 20.43 24.17
C LEU A 14 -18.40 20.68 23.66
N LEU A 15 -17.72 21.65 24.25
CA LEU A 15 -16.34 21.99 23.90
C LEU A 15 -15.40 20.86 24.29
N PHE A 16 -15.57 20.27 25.49
CA PHE A 16 -14.79 19.11 25.93
C PHE A 16 -15.03 17.89 25.03
N TRP A 17 -16.28 17.65 24.65
CA TRP A 17 -16.65 16.58 23.72
C TRP A 17 -16.03 16.81 22.32
N LEU A 18 -16.08 18.05 21.80
CA LEU A 18 -15.50 18.42 20.51
C LEU A 18 -13.98 18.21 20.49
N VAL A 19 -13.28 18.61 21.56
CA VAL A 19 -11.82 18.38 21.69
C VAL A 19 -11.50 16.90 21.75
N GLY A 20 -12.27 16.10 22.47
CA GLY A 20 -12.12 14.65 22.53
C GLY A 20 -12.32 13.98 21.17
N ALA A 21 -13.34 14.40 20.44
CA ALA A 21 -13.62 13.94 19.08
C ALA A 21 -12.50 14.30 18.09
N TYR A 22 -12.04 15.55 18.14
CA TYR A 22 -10.93 16.02 17.32
C TYR A 22 -9.63 15.22 17.58
N ASN A 23 -9.28 15.04 18.85
CA ASN A 23 -8.10 14.27 19.25
C ASN A 23 -8.18 12.81 18.76
N ARG A 24 -9.38 12.20 18.82
CA ARG A 24 -9.62 10.85 18.29
C ARG A 24 -9.38 10.82 16.78
N LEU A 25 -9.90 11.79 16.04
CA LEU A 25 -9.75 11.86 14.58
C LEU A 25 -8.28 12.05 14.17
N VAL A 26 -7.55 12.95 14.84
CA VAL A 26 -6.11 13.17 14.60
C VAL A 26 -5.31 11.88 14.85
N ARG A 27 -5.62 11.17 15.92
CA ARG A 27 -4.93 9.89 16.24
C ARG A 27 -5.20 8.82 15.18
N LEU A 28 -6.44 8.69 14.69
CA LEU A 28 -6.78 7.74 13.64
C LEU A 28 -6.12 8.10 12.30
N ARG A 29 -6.07 9.39 11.96
CA ARG A 29 -5.33 9.85 10.77
C ARG A 29 -3.84 9.51 10.87
N THR A 30 -3.23 9.71 12.03
CA THR A 30 -1.83 9.35 12.27
C THR A 30 -1.62 7.83 12.15
N ALA A 31 -2.57 7.01 12.60
CA ALA A 31 -2.52 5.56 12.44
C ALA A 31 -2.54 5.14 10.97
N VAL A 32 -3.36 5.78 10.12
CA VAL A 32 -3.38 5.54 8.67
C VAL A 32 -2.03 5.88 8.03
N VAL A 33 -1.46 7.04 8.37
CA VAL A 33 -0.14 7.45 7.83
C VAL A 33 0.96 6.49 8.24
N ARG A 34 0.97 6.01 9.47
CA ARG A 34 1.94 5.00 9.96
C ARG A 34 1.76 3.65 9.25
N ALA A 35 0.52 3.20 9.08
CA ALA A 35 0.23 1.96 8.36
C ALA A 35 0.61 2.07 6.88
N PHE A 36 0.44 3.24 6.25
CA PHE A 36 0.92 3.50 4.90
C PHE A 36 2.45 3.45 4.82
N ALA A 37 3.17 4.01 5.79
CA ALA A 37 4.63 3.95 5.83
C ALA A 37 5.15 2.50 5.92
N ALA A 38 4.47 1.63 6.67
CA ALA A 38 4.81 0.21 6.73
C ALA A 38 4.56 -0.50 5.37
N LEU A 39 3.46 -0.18 4.71
CA LEU A 39 3.17 -0.66 3.36
C LEU A 39 4.22 -0.18 2.36
N ASP A 40 4.58 1.10 2.39
CA ASP A 40 5.60 1.69 1.54
C ASP A 40 6.96 0.98 1.69
N GLN A 41 7.38 0.67 2.91
CA GLN A 41 8.60 -0.10 3.16
C GLN A 41 8.54 -1.53 2.58
N ALA A 42 7.39 -2.20 2.67
CA ALA A 42 7.20 -3.51 2.06
C ALA A 42 7.31 -3.45 0.53
N LEU A 43 6.75 -2.39 -0.09
CA LEU A 43 6.80 -2.16 -1.53
C LEU A 43 8.20 -1.75 -2.01
N LEU A 44 8.98 -1.02 -1.21
CA LEU A 44 10.38 -0.73 -1.51
C LEU A 44 11.25 -1.99 -1.53
N ARG A 45 11.00 -2.94 -0.63
CA ARG A 45 11.70 -4.25 -0.67
C ARG A 45 11.39 -5.02 -1.94
N LEU A 46 10.13 -4.95 -2.40
CA LEU A 46 9.73 -5.54 -3.67
C LEU A 46 10.46 -4.90 -4.86
N GLN A 47 10.56 -3.57 -4.88
CA GLN A 47 11.33 -2.86 -5.91
C GLN A 47 12.83 -3.22 -5.88
N ALA A 48 13.43 -3.36 -4.71
CA ALA A 48 14.82 -3.79 -4.57
C ALA A 48 15.04 -5.21 -5.13
N LEU A 49 14.12 -6.14 -4.85
CA LEU A 49 14.16 -7.49 -5.41
C LEU A 49 14.07 -7.47 -6.95
N LEU A 50 13.21 -6.64 -7.52
CA LEU A 50 13.09 -6.49 -8.97
C LEU A 50 14.37 -5.93 -9.59
N ALA A 51 15.02 -4.97 -8.95
CA ALA A 51 16.29 -4.41 -9.41
C ALA A 51 17.40 -5.47 -9.39
N GLU A 52 17.44 -6.34 -8.39
CA GLU A 52 18.39 -7.48 -8.35
C GLU A 52 18.14 -8.47 -9.48
N CYS A 53 16.86 -8.75 -9.79
CA CYS A 53 16.51 -9.63 -10.90
C CYS A 53 16.91 -9.05 -12.27
N ASP A 54 16.87 -7.73 -12.42
CA ASP A 54 17.24 -7.05 -13.68
C ASP A 54 18.76 -7.04 -13.92
N LEU A 55 19.56 -7.11 -12.85
CA LEU A 55 21.02 -7.17 -12.91
C LEU A 55 21.57 -8.56 -13.26
N ALA A 56 20.73 -9.60 -13.24
CA ALA A 56 21.15 -10.93 -13.66
C ALA A 56 21.48 -10.92 -15.17
N PRO A 57 22.71 -11.34 -15.58
CA PRO A 57 23.18 -11.20 -16.94
C PRO A 57 22.28 -12.00 -17.89
N ALA A 58 21.47 -11.29 -18.63
CA ALA A 58 20.56 -11.86 -19.60
C ALA A 58 21.21 -11.84 -20.99
N GLN A 59 21.95 -12.87 -21.34
CA GLN A 59 22.09 -13.29 -22.74
C GLN A 59 20.82 -14.09 -23.09
N VAL A 60 19.67 -13.48 -22.94
CA VAL A 60 18.39 -14.16 -23.10
C VAL A 60 17.70 -13.61 -24.31
N GLN A 61 17.41 -14.50 -25.28
CA GLN A 61 16.65 -14.17 -26.46
C GLN A 61 15.24 -14.77 -26.38
N GLY A 62 14.28 -14.16 -27.07
CA GLY A 62 12.95 -14.73 -27.22
C GLY A 62 11.95 -14.38 -26.14
N THR A 63 11.26 -15.39 -25.61
CA THR A 63 10.14 -15.21 -24.67
C THR A 63 10.53 -14.61 -23.33
N VAL A 64 11.72 -14.94 -22.82
CA VAL A 64 12.23 -14.40 -21.55
C VAL A 64 12.57 -12.92 -21.68
N GLN A 65 13.16 -12.50 -22.80
CA GLN A 65 13.44 -11.08 -23.07
C GLN A 65 12.14 -10.25 -23.10
N ALA A 66 11.11 -10.76 -23.79
CA ALA A 66 9.81 -10.09 -23.85
C ALA A 66 9.16 -10.00 -22.46
N ALA A 67 9.22 -11.08 -21.68
CA ALA A 67 8.71 -11.09 -20.30
C ALA A 67 9.49 -10.13 -19.37
N GLN A 68 10.80 -10.02 -19.55
CA GLN A 68 11.63 -9.07 -18.79
C GLN A 68 11.30 -7.61 -19.13
N GLN A 69 11.11 -7.29 -20.41
CA GLN A 69 10.66 -5.97 -20.84
C GLN A 69 9.27 -5.61 -20.28
N ALA A 70 8.35 -6.58 -20.28
CA ALA A 70 7.03 -6.41 -19.68
C ALA A 70 7.10 -6.16 -18.17
N LEU A 71 8.00 -6.86 -17.46
CA LEU A 71 8.24 -6.66 -16.04
C LEU A 71 8.82 -5.27 -15.76
N GLN A 72 9.77 -4.80 -16.54
CA GLN A 72 10.35 -3.45 -16.42
C GLN A 72 9.28 -2.36 -16.64
N ALA A 73 8.43 -2.53 -17.66
CA ALA A 73 7.33 -1.61 -17.91
C ALA A 73 6.32 -1.59 -16.74
N ALA A 74 5.94 -2.76 -16.23
CA ALA A 74 5.06 -2.88 -15.06
C ALA A 74 5.68 -2.28 -13.79
N ALA A 75 6.99 -2.48 -13.58
CA ALA A 75 7.73 -1.90 -12.46
C ALA A 75 7.80 -0.37 -12.53
N GLY A 76 7.98 0.20 -13.73
CA GLY A 76 7.92 1.65 -13.95
C GLY A 76 6.56 2.23 -13.65
N GLN A 77 5.49 1.60 -14.12
CA GLN A 77 4.10 2.01 -13.86
C GLN A 77 3.76 1.89 -12.35
N PHE A 78 4.18 0.82 -11.72
CA PHE A 78 4.04 0.62 -10.28
C PHE A 78 4.77 1.71 -9.49
N GLY A 79 6.01 2.03 -9.85
CA GLY A 79 6.80 3.10 -9.23
C GLY A 79 6.12 4.47 -9.32
N ALA A 80 5.53 4.81 -10.47
CA ALA A 80 4.75 6.04 -10.66
C ALA A 80 3.49 6.07 -9.77
N SER A 81 2.75 4.95 -9.70
CA SER A 81 1.57 4.82 -8.84
C SER A 81 1.92 4.94 -7.35
N LEU A 82 3.06 4.38 -6.94
CA LEU A 82 3.57 4.48 -5.58
C LEU A 82 3.96 5.92 -5.22
N ALA A 83 4.63 6.63 -6.13
CA ALA A 83 4.99 8.04 -5.94
C ALA A 83 3.73 8.90 -5.76
N GLN A 84 2.68 8.66 -6.54
CA GLN A 84 1.40 9.35 -6.41
C GLN A 84 0.71 9.02 -5.07
N ALA A 85 0.69 7.76 -4.65
CA ALA A 85 0.10 7.34 -3.39
C ALA A 85 0.83 7.93 -2.16
N ARG A 86 2.16 8.12 -2.24
CA ARG A 86 2.96 8.81 -1.20
C ARG A 86 2.54 10.25 -1.00
N GLN A 87 2.21 10.96 -2.08
CA GLN A 87 1.76 12.34 -2.00
C GLN A 87 0.34 12.45 -1.42
N GLN A 88 -0.52 11.47 -1.68
CA GLN A 88 -1.93 11.50 -1.32
C GLN A 88 -2.42 10.13 -0.78
N PRO A 89 -1.96 9.69 0.39
CA PRO A 89 -2.23 8.35 0.92
C PRO A 89 -3.71 8.11 1.32
N LEU A 90 -4.49 9.18 1.45
CA LEU A 90 -5.93 9.13 1.74
C LEU A 90 -6.80 9.26 0.49
N GLN A 91 -6.21 9.54 -0.67
CA GLN A 91 -6.95 9.64 -1.92
C GLN A 91 -7.26 8.25 -2.48
N ARG A 92 -8.56 7.94 -2.56
CA ARG A 92 -9.04 6.64 -3.04
C ARG A 92 -8.50 6.28 -4.43
N GLY A 93 -8.48 7.25 -5.36
CA GLY A 93 -7.96 7.06 -6.71
C GLY A 93 -6.49 6.67 -6.75
N ALA A 94 -5.63 7.29 -5.95
CA ALA A 94 -4.21 6.97 -5.85
C ALA A 94 -3.97 5.55 -5.31
N ILE A 95 -4.74 5.14 -4.30
CA ILE A 95 -4.67 3.78 -3.73
C ILE A 95 -5.18 2.74 -4.72
N THR A 96 -6.25 3.04 -5.47
CA THR A 96 -6.76 2.14 -6.52
C THR A 96 -5.75 1.97 -7.64
N ALA A 97 -5.10 3.05 -8.10
CA ALA A 97 -4.04 3.01 -9.10
C ALA A 97 -2.83 2.19 -8.61
N LEU A 98 -2.43 2.35 -7.35
CA LEU A 98 -1.37 1.55 -6.72
C LEU A 98 -1.73 0.05 -6.70
N ALA A 99 -2.95 -0.29 -6.34
CA ALA A 99 -3.42 -1.68 -6.32
C ALA A 99 -3.44 -2.30 -7.72
N ALA A 100 -3.86 -1.55 -8.74
CA ALA A 100 -3.84 -1.98 -10.14
C ALA A 100 -2.40 -2.17 -10.64
N GLY A 101 -1.50 -1.23 -10.34
CA GLY A 101 -0.07 -1.33 -10.68
C GLY A 101 0.60 -2.55 -10.06
N LEU A 102 0.25 -2.85 -8.81
CA LEU A 102 0.77 -4.02 -8.11
C LEU A 102 0.26 -5.34 -8.72
N ALA A 103 -1.02 -5.41 -9.10
CA ALA A 103 -1.57 -6.57 -9.79
C ALA A 103 -0.91 -6.80 -11.15
N ALA A 104 -0.67 -5.74 -11.92
CA ALA A 104 0.05 -5.80 -13.19
C ALA A 104 1.50 -6.28 -13.00
N LEU A 105 2.17 -5.80 -11.95
CA LEU A 105 3.52 -6.22 -11.59
C LEU A 105 3.58 -7.71 -11.23
N ASP A 106 2.64 -8.20 -10.43
CA ASP A 106 2.56 -9.62 -10.06
C ASP A 106 2.34 -10.50 -11.31
N GLY A 107 1.45 -10.12 -12.20
CA GLY A 107 1.23 -10.82 -13.48
C GLY A 107 2.47 -10.88 -14.36
N ALA A 108 3.20 -9.78 -14.50
CA ALA A 108 4.44 -9.71 -15.27
C ALA A 108 5.56 -10.56 -14.63
N TRP A 109 5.65 -10.55 -13.30
CA TRP A 109 6.57 -11.41 -12.54
C TRP A 109 6.30 -12.90 -12.79
N GLN A 110 5.02 -13.31 -12.68
CA GLN A 110 4.63 -14.70 -12.93
C GLN A 110 4.96 -15.15 -14.37
N ALA A 111 4.78 -14.25 -15.33
CA ALA A 111 5.13 -14.53 -16.73
C ALA A 111 6.65 -14.72 -16.91
N LEU A 112 7.46 -13.86 -16.27
CA LEU A 112 8.93 -13.99 -16.32
C LEU A 112 9.40 -15.29 -15.66
N VAL A 113 8.87 -15.62 -14.49
CA VAL A 113 9.25 -16.86 -13.77
C VAL A 113 8.93 -18.09 -14.61
N ARG A 114 7.76 -18.14 -15.25
CA ARG A 114 7.39 -19.25 -16.15
C ARG A 114 8.34 -19.35 -17.35
N ALA A 115 8.62 -18.23 -18.02
CA ALA A 115 9.52 -18.20 -19.14
C ALA A 115 10.95 -18.68 -18.76
N ARG A 116 11.44 -18.28 -17.59
CA ARG A 116 12.72 -18.74 -17.05
C ARG A 116 12.71 -20.21 -16.64
N GLU A 117 11.60 -20.68 -16.06
CA GLU A 117 11.44 -22.09 -15.68
C GLU A 117 11.45 -23.00 -16.89
N ASP A 118 10.84 -22.57 -18.01
CA ASP A 118 10.84 -23.31 -19.27
C ASP A 118 12.23 -23.37 -19.93
N GLU A 119 13.06 -22.33 -19.71
CA GLU A 119 14.41 -22.26 -20.32
C GLU A 119 15.50 -22.87 -19.43
N ASP A 120 15.54 -22.50 -18.15
CA ASP A 120 16.61 -22.82 -17.19
C ASP A 120 16.23 -23.94 -16.21
N GLY A 121 14.95 -24.33 -16.19
CA GLY A 121 14.40 -25.34 -15.30
C GLY A 121 13.96 -24.79 -13.93
N PRO A 122 13.19 -25.60 -13.16
CA PRO A 122 12.55 -25.15 -11.91
C PRO A 122 13.54 -24.81 -10.79
N VAL A 123 14.72 -25.42 -10.79
CA VAL A 123 15.75 -25.20 -9.74
C VAL A 123 16.36 -23.81 -9.86
N ALA A 124 16.53 -23.29 -11.08
CA ALA A 124 17.12 -21.97 -11.31
C ALA A 124 16.24 -20.83 -10.80
N VAL A 125 14.90 -20.98 -10.85
CA VAL A 125 13.95 -19.95 -10.43
C VAL A 125 13.48 -20.10 -8.97
N ALA A 126 13.80 -21.20 -8.31
CA ALA A 126 13.36 -21.47 -6.94
C ALA A 126 13.77 -20.39 -5.93
N PRO A 127 15.00 -19.85 -5.92
CA PRO A 127 15.39 -18.78 -5.00
C PRO A 127 14.59 -17.49 -5.22
N TRP A 128 14.35 -17.11 -6.47
CA TRP A 128 13.56 -15.93 -6.84
C TRP A 128 12.11 -16.05 -6.41
N ARG A 129 11.53 -17.23 -6.63
CA ARG A 129 10.16 -17.54 -6.22
C ARG A 129 9.99 -17.47 -4.70
N ALA A 130 10.96 -18.00 -3.93
CA ALA A 130 10.95 -17.95 -2.48
C ALA A 130 11.03 -16.50 -1.94
N GLN A 131 11.94 -15.68 -2.49
CA GLN A 131 12.08 -14.27 -2.10
C GLN A 131 10.84 -13.44 -2.45
N TRP A 132 10.26 -13.68 -3.63
CA TRP A 132 9.02 -13.03 -4.03
C TRP A 132 7.88 -13.35 -3.06
N GLN A 133 7.74 -14.60 -2.67
CA GLN A 133 6.72 -15.05 -1.73
C GLN A 133 6.87 -14.40 -0.35
N ILE A 134 8.09 -14.24 0.13
CA ILE A 134 8.39 -13.51 1.37
C ILE A 134 7.96 -12.05 1.25
N CYS A 135 8.30 -11.37 0.16
CA CYS A 135 7.90 -10.00 -0.11
C CYS A 135 6.37 -9.85 -0.18
N GLN A 136 5.69 -10.78 -0.85
CA GLN A 136 4.22 -10.81 -0.93
C GLN A 136 3.57 -10.96 0.45
N THR A 137 4.11 -11.84 1.30
CA THR A 137 3.58 -12.04 2.67
C THR A 137 3.68 -10.76 3.49
N HIS A 138 4.82 -10.08 3.46
CA HIS A 138 5.01 -8.80 4.15
C HIS A 138 4.08 -7.71 3.61
N GLN A 139 3.93 -7.65 2.30
CA GLN A 139 3.05 -6.68 1.65
C GLN A 139 1.57 -6.93 1.99
N GLN A 140 1.12 -8.19 2.00
CA GLN A 140 -0.26 -8.53 2.37
C GLN A 140 -0.56 -8.14 3.82
N LEU A 141 0.37 -8.42 4.74
CA LEU A 141 0.24 -8.02 6.14
C LEU A 141 0.12 -6.49 6.27
N ALA A 142 1.03 -5.75 5.65
CA ALA A 142 1.03 -4.29 5.68
C ALA A 142 -0.23 -3.70 5.03
N ARG A 143 -0.71 -4.29 3.93
CA ARG A 143 -1.96 -3.92 3.26
C ARG A 143 -3.18 -4.14 4.17
N THR A 144 -3.24 -5.25 4.88
CA THR A 144 -4.32 -5.52 5.84
C THR A 144 -4.34 -4.50 6.96
N GLN A 145 -3.18 -4.16 7.52
CA GLN A 145 -3.04 -3.14 8.55
C GLN A 145 -3.48 -1.76 8.05
N PHE A 146 -3.07 -1.38 6.83
CA PHE A 146 -3.48 -0.14 6.20
C PHE A 146 -4.99 -0.08 5.97
N ASN A 147 -5.59 -1.13 5.41
CA ASN A 147 -7.03 -1.19 5.17
C ASN A 147 -7.82 -1.10 6.49
N THR A 148 -7.36 -1.75 7.55
CA THR A 148 -7.98 -1.66 8.87
C THR A 148 -7.92 -0.23 9.43
N ALA A 149 -6.78 0.43 9.33
CA ALA A 149 -6.61 1.81 9.77
C ALA A 149 -7.51 2.78 8.99
N VAL A 150 -7.61 2.62 7.65
CA VAL A 150 -8.50 3.41 6.79
C VAL A 150 -9.97 3.18 7.14
N ALA A 151 -10.37 1.93 7.38
CA ALA A 151 -11.75 1.61 7.76
C ALA A 151 -12.14 2.26 9.10
N GLN A 152 -11.24 2.22 10.09
CA GLN A 152 -11.45 2.88 11.38
C GLN A 152 -11.54 4.41 11.25
N TYR A 153 -10.70 5.01 10.42
CA TYR A 153 -10.73 6.43 10.14
C TYR A 153 -12.03 6.84 9.45
N ASN A 154 -12.46 6.11 8.42
CA ASN A 154 -13.70 6.38 7.70
C ASN A 154 -14.94 6.20 8.59
N ALA A 155 -14.95 5.17 9.44
CA ALA A 155 -16.03 4.96 10.41
C ALA A 155 -16.12 6.11 11.41
N ALA A 156 -14.98 6.65 11.85
CA ALA A 156 -14.96 7.81 12.75
C ALA A 156 -15.49 9.08 12.05
N ILE A 157 -15.13 9.33 10.79
CA ILE A 157 -15.65 10.46 10.01
C ILE A 157 -17.16 10.33 9.80
N ALA A 158 -17.67 9.14 9.52
CA ALA A 158 -19.09 8.90 9.31
C ALA A 158 -19.94 9.14 10.57
N GLN A 159 -19.32 9.12 11.76
CA GLN A 159 -19.95 9.44 13.04
C GLN A 159 -19.98 10.95 13.35
N PHE A 160 -19.35 11.78 12.51
CA PHE A 160 -19.30 13.26 12.66
C PHE A 160 -19.69 13.95 11.34
N PRO A 161 -20.69 14.86 11.33
CA PRO A 161 -21.60 15.20 12.42
C PRO A 161 -22.73 14.17 12.55
N PRO A 162 -23.33 14.03 13.76
CA PRO A 162 -24.58 13.28 13.87
C PRO A 162 -25.65 14.01 13.06
N SER A 163 -26.19 13.32 12.08
CA SER A 163 -27.36 13.77 11.30
C SER A 163 -28.60 13.82 12.17
#